data_8e79af03a2edd30a7f5d635b56008a73
#
_entry.id   8e79af03a2edd30a7f5d635b56008a73
#
_cell.length_a   1.000
_cell.length_b   1.000
_cell.length_c   1.000
_cell.angle_alpha   90.00
_cell.angle_beta   90.00
_cell.angle_gamma   90.00
#
_symmetry.space_group_name_H-M   'P 1'
#
loop_
_entity.id
_entity.type
_entity.pdbx_description
1 polymer ?
#
loop_
_entity_poly.entity_id
_entity_poly.type
_entity_poly.pdbx_seq_one_letter_code
_entity_poly.pdbx_strand_id
1 'polypeptide(L)'
;HFTDMSGGVTQDLAILNHLIYLIDNTPAGATIRTAIHNISANTVQAAFQRAKDRGVNVYVVHSGNHAPGDPDDDDDTSPEDLQKYLDGGAGTRFRWCNNGGTLAGAGWDGCIARQSSAIMHSKLLLISRTKDNTGATRDYVTWFGSANMTFATGSNTYNNTVTVYGDRALYDNFVGEYWTKLWNRTSYAGNDYYDSATGRGYFGGSVANLQVYASPEQQSDLVYNRLTYIDPDTSCAIRVAENMFNDTRSNVAELLVAKKRQGCWVSVAVGSIGSQSLAILRNAGIAVRRINTHDKFILVKGKYAGSAMTRRIVFTGSHNLSESANYLNDELFVKLEDDTIYASFRYSWERMTADEDVYTYP
;
A
#
# COMPACT_ATOMS: atom_id res chain seq x y z
N HIS A 1 2.70 0.79 -11.85
CA HIS A 1 1.55 0.18 -12.52
C HIS A 1 0.25 0.61 -11.85
N PHE A 2 -0.80 0.68 -12.64
CA PHE A 2 -2.14 1.04 -12.21
C PHE A 2 -3.14 0.07 -12.83
N THR A 3 -4.28 -0.14 -12.17
CA THR A 3 -5.47 -0.63 -12.84
C THR A 3 -6.26 0.58 -13.35
N ASP A 4 -6.71 0.52 -14.58
CA ASP A 4 -7.46 1.62 -15.24
C ASP A 4 -8.86 1.12 -15.59
N MET A 5 -9.85 1.58 -14.84
CA MET A 5 -11.27 1.24 -15.03
C MET A 5 -12.03 2.32 -15.81
N SER A 6 -11.35 3.32 -16.35
CA SER A 6 -12.00 4.40 -17.11
C SER A 6 -12.63 3.89 -18.40
N GLY A 7 -13.64 4.60 -18.90
CA GLY A 7 -14.31 4.25 -20.15
C GLY A 7 -15.11 2.94 -20.10
N GLY A 8 -15.58 2.52 -18.91
CA GLY A 8 -16.40 1.32 -18.74
C GLY A 8 -15.62 -0.01 -18.78
N VAL A 9 -14.30 0.03 -18.59
CA VAL A 9 -13.47 -1.16 -18.43
C VAL A 9 -13.83 -1.83 -17.10
N THR A 10 -14.17 -3.11 -17.12
CA THR A 10 -14.55 -3.89 -15.94
C THR A 10 -13.43 -4.78 -15.41
N GLN A 11 -12.36 -4.99 -16.18
CA GLN A 11 -11.20 -5.77 -15.76
C GLN A 11 -9.92 -5.24 -16.39
N ASP A 12 -8.92 -4.97 -15.54
CA ASP A 12 -7.54 -4.67 -15.93
C ASP A 12 -6.57 -5.43 -15.03
N LEU A 13 -5.91 -6.42 -15.57
CA LEU A 13 -4.96 -7.29 -14.85
C LEU A 13 -3.50 -6.81 -14.95
N ALA A 14 -3.24 -5.56 -15.36
CA ALA A 14 -1.88 -5.05 -15.59
C ALA A 14 -0.99 -5.21 -14.34
N ILE A 15 -1.52 -4.94 -13.14
CA ILE A 15 -0.77 -5.10 -11.88
C ILE A 15 -0.46 -6.58 -11.62
N LEU A 16 -1.44 -7.48 -11.72
CA LEU A 16 -1.23 -8.92 -11.50
C LEU A 16 -0.28 -9.52 -12.53
N ASN A 17 -0.43 -9.15 -13.80
CA ASN A 17 0.47 -9.61 -14.88
C ASN A 17 1.91 -9.16 -14.65
N HIS A 18 2.10 -7.91 -14.20
CA HIS A 18 3.44 -7.43 -13.84
C HIS A 18 4.03 -8.18 -12.64
N LEU A 19 3.23 -8.42 -11.61
CA LEU A 19 3.64 -9.20 -10.44
C LEU A 19 4.07 -10.63 -10.84
N ILE A 20 3.25 -11.32 -11.65
CA ILE A 20 3.56 -12.66 -12.18
C ILE A 20 4.85 -12.62 -13.00
N TYR A 21 5.02 -11.60 -13.85
CA TYR A 21 6.25 -11.43 -14.64
C TYR A 21 7.50 -11.33 -13.75
N LEU A 22 7.45 -10.54 -12.68
CA LEU A 22 8.57 -10.41 -11.73
C LEU A 22 8.90 -11.75 -11.06
N ILE A 23 7.88 -12.50 -10.62
CA ILE A 23 8.04 -13.80 -9.96
C ILE A 23 8.59 -14.85 -10.94
N ASP A 24 8.03 -14.93 -12.14
CA ASP A 24 8.41 -15.93 -13.15
C ASP A 24 9.83 -15.70 -13.71
N ASN A 25 10.32 -14.46 -13.73
CA ASN A 25 11.68 -14.12 -14.14
C ASN A 25 12.72 -14.14 -13.01
N THR A 26 12.34 -14.55 -11.81
CA THR A 26 13.26 -14.74 -10.69
C THR A 26 14.04 -16.05 -10.90
N PRO A 27 15.40 -16.01 -10.98
CA PRO A 27 16.20 -17.20 -11.26
C PRO A 27 16.36 -18.10 -10.04
N ALA A 28 16.74 -19.37 -10.28
CA ALA A 28 17.12 -20.32 -9.23
C ALA A 28 18.18 -19.72 -8.29
N GLY A 29 18.08 -20.02 -7.00
CA GLY A 29 18.96 -19.50 -5.94
C GLY A 29 18.63 -18.08 -5.46
N ALA A 30 17.84 -17.31 -6.23
CA ALA A 30 17.35 -16.01 -5.76
C ALA A 30 16.29 -16.17 -4.65
N THR A 31 15.95 -15.07 -4.00
CA THR A 31 15.01 -15.04 -2.89
C THR A 31 13.85 -14.11 -3.18
N ILE A 32 12.64 -14.59 -2.96
CA ILE A 32 11.39 -13.82 -2.92
C ILE A 32 10.89 -13.79 -1.48
N ARG A 33 10.58 -12.59 -0.97
CA ARG A 33 9.89 -12.35 0.30
C ARG A 33 8.66 -11.52 0.03
N THR A 34 7.51 -11.96 0.48
CA THR A 34 6.28 -11.17 0.40
C THR A 34 5.62 -11.03 1.76
N ALA A 35 5.01 -9.87 2.01
CA ALA A 35 4.06 -9.63 3.08
C ALA A 35 2.79 -9.10 2.45
N ILE A 36 1.71 -9.84 2.55
CA ILE A 36 0.47 -9.58 1.82
C ILE A 36 -0.76 -9.79 2.68
N HIS A 37 -1.70 -8.84 2.59
CA HIS A 37 -2.96 -8.95 3.31
C HIS A 37 -3.83 -10.09 2.76
N ASN A 38 -3.99 -10.17 1.43
CA ASN A 38 -4.75 -11.24 0.78
C ASN A 38 -4.05 -11.73 -0.51
N ILE A 39 -4.01 -13.06 -0.70
CA ILE A 39 -3.49 -13.75 -1.86
C ILE A 39 -4.44 -14.89 -2.26
N SER A 40 -5.41 -14.62 -3.13
CA SER A 40 -6.38 -15.59 -3.62
C SER A 40 -6.29 -15.83 -5.14
N ALA A 41 -5.67 -14.92 -5.92
CA ALA A 41 -5.51 -15.13 -7.35
C ALA A 41 -4.68 -16.39 -7.66
N ASN A 42 -5.33 -17.43 -8.19
CA ASN A 42 -4.71 -18.71 -8.52
C ASN A 42 -3.51 -18.56 -9.45
N THR A 43 -3.55 -17.60 -10.37
CA THR A 43 -2.46 -17.32 -11.31
C THR A 43 -1.20 -16.80 -10.59
N VAL A 44 -1.36 -15.99 -9.53
CA VAL A 44 -0.27 -15.50 -8.69
C VAL A 44 0.27 -16.62 -7.80
N GLN A 45 -0.61 -17.42 -7.19
CA GLN A 45 -0.20 -18.59 -6.41
C GLN A 45 0.59 -19.56 -7.27
N ALA A 46 0.12 -19.86 -8.50
CA ALA A 46 0.84 -20.71 -9.46
C ALA A 46 2.22 -20.13 -9.84
N ALA A 47 2.38 -18.80 -9.90
CA ALA A 47 3.68 -18.18 -10.13
C ALA A 47 4.66 -18.44 -8.97
N PHE A 48 4.21 -18.34 -7.71
CA PHE A 48 5.02 -18.71 -6.54
C PHE A 48 5.39 -20.19 -6.54
N GLN A 49 4.48 -21.08 -6.93
CA GLN A 49 4.75 -22.52 -7.06
C GLN A 49 5.83 -22.76 -8.10
N ARG A 50 5.69 -22.19 -9.30
CA ARG A 50 6.73 -22.29 -10.36
C ARG A 50 8.07 -21.73 -9.91
N ALA A 51 8.08 -20.62 -9.13
CA ALA A 51 9.31 -20.07 -8.57
C ALA A 51 10.00 -21.05 -7.63
N LYS A 52 9.24 -21.68 -6.70
CA LYS A 52 9.76 -22.74 -5.82
C LYS A 52 10.34 -23.89 -6.62
N ASP A 53 9.61 -24.37 -7.64
CA ASP A 53 10.03 -25.53 -8.46
C ASP A 53 11.31 -25.24 -9.25
N ARG A 54 11.55 -23.98 -9.64
CA ARG A 54 12.81 -23.52 -10.24
C ARG A 54 13.97 -23.44 -9.24
N GLY A 55 13.75 -23.63 -7.95
CA GLY A 55 14.76 -23.50 -6.90
C GLY A 55 14.92 -22.07 -6.36
N VAL A 56 13.89 -21.23 -6.49
CA VAL A 56 13.83 -19.93 -5.82
C VAL A 56 13.47 -20.10 -4.35
N ASN A 57 14.09 -19.33 -3.47
CA ASN A 57 13.76 -19.31 -2.05
C ASN A 57 12.53 -18.40 -1.81
N VAL A 58 11.34 -18.97 -1.73
CA VAL A 58 10.08 -18.25 -1.56
C VAL A 58 9.68 -18.21 -0.08
N TYR A 59 9.38 -17.00 0.44
CA TYR A 59 8.89 -16.79 1.80
C TYR A 59 7.67 -15.86 1.78
N VAL A 60 6.59 -16.29 2.42
CA VAL A 60 5.32 -15.56 2.48
C VAL A 60 4.95 -15.26 3.94
N VAL A 61 4.61 -14.00 4.22
CA VAL A 61 3.88 -13.58 5.41
C VAL A 61 2.49 -13.16 4.98
N HIS A 62 1.47 -13.76 5.55
CA HIS A 62 0.07 -13.50 5.24
C HIS A 62 -0.67 -12.97 6.47
N SER A 63 -1.59 -12.02 6.27
CA SER A 63 -2.50 -11.61 7.35
C SER A 63 -3.22 -12.82 7.94
N GLY A 64 -3.51 -12.78 9.23
CA GLY A 64 -4.33 -13.82 9.86
C GLY A 64 -5.82 -13.68 9.51
N ASN A 65 -6.23 -12.55 8.93
CA ASN A 65 -7.61 -12.28 8.53
C ASN A 65 -7.90 -12.98 7.19
N HIS A 66 -8.23 -14.26 7.30
CA HIS A 66 -8.75 -15.05 6.19
C HIS A 66 -9.92 -15.87 6.72
N ALA A 67 -11.10 -15.62 6.21
CA ALA A 67 -12.29 -16.46 6.48
C ALA A 67 -12.52 -17.35 5.26
N PRO A 68 -12.62 -18.67 5.42
CA PRO A 68 -13.06 -19.54 4.35
C PRO A 68 -14.40 -19.05 3.80
N GLY A 69 -14.47 -18.76 2.49
CA GLY A 69 -15.65 -18.19 1.85
C GLY A 69 -15.75 -16.67 1.93
N ASP A 70 -14.64 -15.97 2.15
CA ASP A 70 -14.55 -14.52 1.98
C ASP A 70 -14.99 -14.16 0.56
N PRO A 71 -15.95 -13.20 0.38
CA PRO A 71 -16.39 -12.78 -0.96
C PRO A 71 -15.27 -12.15 -1.80
N ASP A 72 -14.15 -11.74 -1.20
CA ASP A 72 -12.93 -11.35 -1.91
C ASP A 72 -12.09 -12.55 -2.36
N ASP A 73 -12.48 -13.77 -1.99
CA ASP A 73 -11.85 -15.03 -2.36
C ASP A 73 -12.55 -15.61 -3.59
N ASP A 74 -12.47 -14.89 -4.71
CA ASP A 74 -13.13 -15.23 -5.99
C ASP A 74 -12.57 -16.50 -6.65
N ASP A 75 -11.60 -17.20 -6.00
CA ASP A 75 -10.83 -18.27 -6.61
C ASP A 75 -10.91 -19.59 -5.85
N ASP A 76 -10.82 -20.66 -6.62
CA ASP A 76 -10.79 -22.06 -6.16
C ASP A 76 -9.55 -22.44 -5.31
N THR A 77 -8.63 -21.48 -5.04
CA THR A 77 -7.39 -21.75 -4.31
C THR A 77 -7.25 -20.85 -3.08
N SER A 78 -7.16 -21.48 -1.91
CA SER A 78 -6.94 -20.78 -0.65
C SER A 78 -5.46 -20.47 -0.40
N PRO A 79 -5.12 -19.46 0.41
CA PRO A 79 -3.74 -19.22 0.87
C PRO A 79 -3.12 -20.45 1.58
N GLU A 80 -3.94 -21.33 2.16
CA GLU A 80 -3.53 -22.60 2.76
C GLU A 80 -2.97 -23.58 1.74
N ASP A 81 -3.51 -23.60 0.53
CA ASP A 81 -2.99 -24.46 -0.54
C ASP A 81 -1.59 -24.01 -0.94
N LEU A 82 -1.35 -22.70 -0.99
CA LEU A 82 -0.02 -22.15 -1.21
C LEU A 82 0.92 -22.50 -0.04
N GLN A 83 0.48 -22.38 1.21
CA GLN A 83 1.26 -22.78 2.39
C GLN A 83 1.64 -24.26 2.30
N LYS A 84 0.66 -25.13 2.07
CA LYS A 84 0.88 -26.57 1.92
C LYS A 84 1.87 -26.88 0.80
N TYR A 85 1.77 -26.18 -0.32
CA TYR A 85 2.70 -26.35 -1.44
C TYR A 85 4.11 -25.92 -1.07
N LEU A 86 4.28 -24.76 -0.42
CA LEU A 86 5.60 -24.20 -0.12
C LEU A 86 6.37 -25.02 0.93
N ASP A 87 5.72 -25.48 2.00
CA ASP A 87 6.40 -26.12 3.14
C ASP A 87 5.62 -27.22 3.86
N GLY A 88 4.53 -27.71 3.27
CA GLY A 88 3.71 -28.75 3.87
C GLY A 88 2.96 -28.31 5.16
N GLY A 89 2.83 -27.02 5.40
CA GLY A 89 2.23 -26.47 6.62
C GLY A 89 3.20 -26.31 7.80
N ALA A 90 4.52 -26.51 7.56
CA ALA A 90 5.52 -26.46 8.64
C ALA A 90 5.86 -25.04 9.15
N GLY A 91 5.36 -23.96 8.48
CA GLY A 91 5.63 -22.56 8.85
C GLY A 91 7.07 -22.10 8.57
N THR A 92 7.81 -22.84 7.74
CA THR A 92 9.21 -22.55 7.40
C THR A 92 9.35 -21.68 6.16
N ARG A 93 8.28 -21.60 5.34
CA ARG A 93 8.22 -20.82 4.09
C ARG A 93 6.99 -19.94 4.02
N PHE A 94 5.95 -20.26 4.80
CA PHE A 94 4.71 -19.50 4.86
C PHE A 94 4.32 -19.28 6.34
N ARG A 95 4.06 -18.04 6.73
CA ARG A 95 3.66 -17.67 8.09
C ARG A 95 2.41 -16.82 8.11
N TRP A 96 1.52 -17.15 9.02
CA TRP A 96 0.34 -16.37 9.36
C TRP A 96 0.63 -15.38 10.48
N CYS A 97 0.02 -14.21 10.41
CA CYS A 97 0.17 -13.16 11.43
C CYS A 97 -0.63 -13.40 12.70
N ASN A 98 -1.69 -14.21 12.63
CA ASN A 98 -2.61 -14.43 13.77
C ASN A 98 -1.93 -14.97 15.03
N ASN A 99 -2.66 -14.88 16.15
CA ASN A 99 -2.22 -15.35 17.46
C ASN A 99 -2.09 -16.88 17.49
N GLY A 100 -0.93 -17.42 17.26
CA GLY A 100 -0.66 -18.85 17.23
C GLY A 100 -0.28 -19.39 15.86
N GLY A 101 -0.38 -18.61 14.80
CA GLY A 101 0.01 -19.02 13.44
C GLY A 101 -1.02 -19.94 12.75
N THR A 102 -2.23 -20.05 13.31
CA THR A 102 -3.35 -20.80 12.75
C THR A 102 -4.40 -19.84 12.19
N LEU A 103 -5.08 -20.25 11.12
CA LEU A 103 -6.10 -19.45 10.43
C LEU A 103 -7.28 -18.99 11.28
N ALA A 104 -7.66 -19.76 12.27
CA ALA A 104 -8.82 -19.54 13.11
C ALA A 104 -8.43 -19.09 14.51
N GLY A 105 -7.44 -18.21 14.66
CA GLY A 105 -7.04 -17.70 15.96
C GLY A 105 -8.00 -16.63 16.47
N ALA A 106 -8.50 -16.75 17.67
CA ALA A 106 -9.07 -15.63 18.39
C ALA A 106 -7.97 -14.62 18.71
N GLY A 107 -8.19 -13.33 18.44
CA GLY A 107 -7.26 -12.28 18.83
C GLY A 107 -7.03 -11.24 17.75
N TRP A 108 -5.83 -11.10 17.27
CA TRP A 108 -5.43 -10.16 16.22
C TRP A 108 -4.85 -10.89 15.01
N ASP A 109 -4.97 -10.27 13.85
CA ASP A 109 -4.48 -10.77 12.57
C ASP A 109 -3.29 -9.97 12.03
N GLY A 110 -2.69 -9.12 12.87
CA GLY A 110 -1.43 -8.41 12.62
C GLY A 110 -0.21 -9.25 13.01
N CYS A 111 0.93 -8.93 12.43
CA CYS A 111 2.22 -9.56 12.74
C CYS A 111 3.04 -8.79 13.78
N ILE A 112 3.25 -7.48 13.55
CA ILE A 112 3.87 -6.53 14.48
C ILE A 112 2.78 -5.98 15.39
N ALA A 113 1.68 -5.53 14.79
CA ALA A 113 0.49 -5.04 15.48
C ALA A 113 -0.21 -6.16 16.24
N ARG A 114 -0.54 -5.92 17.51
CA ARG A 114 -1.12 -6.93 18.42
C ARG A 114 -2.20 -6.34 19.29
N GLN A 115 -3.24 -5.82 18.66
CA GLN A 115 -4.46 -5.40 19.35
C GLN A 115 -5.68 -6.08 18.74
N SER A 116 -6.78 -6.10 19.48
CA SER A 116 -8.05 -6.59 18.95
C SER A 116 -8.36 -5.83 17.64
N SER A 117 -8.74 -6.55 16.61
CA SER A 117 -9.01 -6.04 15.25
C SER A 117 -7.79 -5.52 14.46
N ALA A 118 -6.56 -5.68 14.97
CA ALA A 118 -5.36 -5.39 14.19
C ALA A 118 -5.20 -6.40 13.06
N ILE A 119 -4.83 -5.91 11.88
CA ILE A 119 -4.53 -6.76 10.72
C ILE A 119 -3.17 -6.41 10.12
N MET A 120 -2.52 -7.36 9.47
CA MET A 120 -1.39 -7.08 8.59
C MET A 120 -1.94 -6.71 7.22
N HIS A 121 -2.02 -5.40 6.96
CA HIS A 121 -2.66 -4.87 5.75
C HIS A 121 -1.68 -4.44 4.67
N SER A 122 -0.39 -4.66 4.86
CA SER A 122 0.66 -4.32 3.89
C SER A 122 0.56 -5.16 2.61
N LYS A 123 1.05 -4.58 1.51
CA LYS A 123 1.23 -5.22 0.22
C LYS A 123 2.66 -4.95 -0.24
N LEU A 124 3.54 -5.93 -0.03
CA LEU A 124 4.98 -5.83 -0.22
C LEU A 124 5.52 -7.09 -0.88
N LEU A 125 6.36 -6.93 -1.90
CA LEU A 125 7.17 -8.00 -2.48
C LEU A 125 8.62 -7.53 -2.61
N LEU A 126 9.55 -8.34 -2.13
CA LEU A 126 10.99 -8.13 -2.19
C LEU A 126 11.62 -9.26 -2.97
N ILE A 127 12.33 -8.95 -4.06
CA ILE A 127 13.00 -9.94 -4.90
C ILE A 127 14.49 -9.60 -4.98
N SER A 128 15.35 -10.55 -4.62
CA SER A 128 16.79 -10.31 -4.64
C SER A 128 17.34 -10.11 -6.06
N ARG A 129 16.76 -10.79 -7.06
CA ARG A 129 17.10 -10.68 -8.49
C ARG A 129 15.94 -11.11 -9.37
N THR A 130 15.61 -10.31 -10.39
CA THR A 130 14.63 -10.66 -11.45
C THR A 130 14.94 -9.85 -12.72
N LYS A 131 13.99 -9.77 -13.66
CA LYS A 131 14.07 -8.91 -14.84
C LYS A 131 13.08 -7.75 -14.75
N ASP A 132 13.48 -6.60 -15.29
CA ASP A 132 12.56 -5.48 -15.51
C ASP A 132 11.76 -5.66 -16.82
N ASN A 133 10.85 -4.73 -17.11
CA ASN A 133 9.97 -4.77 -18.30
C ASN A 133 10.73 -4.70 -19.63
N THR A 134 12.02 -4.38 -19.62
CA THR A 134 12.88 -4.42 -20.82
C THR A 134 13.59 -5.77 -20.98
N GLY A 135 13.43 -6.70 -20.03
CA GLY A 135 14.13 -7.97 -19.95
C GLY A 135 15.51 -7.88 -19.33
N ALA A 136 15.94 -6.70 -18.88
CA ALA A 136 17.24 -6.53 -18.22
C ALA A 136 17.20 -7.09 -16.79
N THR A 137 18.28 -7.80 -16.40
CA THR A 137 18.43 -8.32 -15.03
C THR A 137 18.57 -7.17 -14.04
N ARG A 138 17.81 -7.24 -12.96
CA ARG A 138 17.83 -6.27 -11.85
C ARG A 138 17.96 -6.99 -10.53
N ASP A 139 18.82 -6.46 -9.67
CA ASP A 139 18.95 -6.87 -8.28
C ASP A 139 18.15 -5.93 -7.37
N TYR A 140 17.88 -6.37 -6.15
CA TYR A 140 17.26 -5.56 -5.10
C TYR A 140 15.96 -4.88 -5.53
N VAL A 141 14.99 -5.71 -5.89
CA VAL A 141 13.68 -5.23 -6.38
C VAL A 141 12.68 -5.17 -5.24
N THR A 142 12.03 -4.01 -5.10
CA THR A 142 10.99 -3.76 -4.11
C THR A 142 9.71 -3.36 -4.82
N TRP A 143 8.60 -4.06 -4.56
CA TRP A 143 7.27 -3.77 -5.06
C TRP A 143 6.32 -3.54 -3.89
N PHE A 144 5.52 -2.49 -3.93
CA PHE A 144 4.52 -2.13 -2.92
C PHE A 144 3.40 -1.28 -3.53
N GLY A 145 2.27 -1.15 -2.81
CA GLY A 145 1.16 -0.30 -3.23
C GLY A 145 -0.16 -0.61 -2.53
N SER A 146 -1.27 -0.32 -3.20
CA SER A 146 -2.62 -0.57 -2.70
C SER A 146 -3.14 -1.98 -3.02
N ALA A 147 -2.55 -2.64 -4.00
CA ALA A 147 -3.05 -3.86 -4.63
C ALA A 147 -2.82 -5.12 -3.79
N ASN A 148 -3.88 -5.86 -3.51
CA ASN A 148 -3.80 -7.24 -3.05
C ASN A 148 -3.39 -8.18 -4.21
N MET A 149 -3.04 -9.42 -3.89
CA MET A 149 -2.76 -10.47 -4.88
C MET A 149 -4.03 -11.29 -5.17
N THR A 150 -5.12 -10.58 -5.52
CA THR A 150 -6.45 -11.12 -5.79
C THR A 150 -6.96 -10.63 -7.14
N PHE A 151 -7.91 -11.33 -7.76
CA PHE A 151 -8.53 -10.84 -9.01
C PHE A 151 -9.36 -9.57 -8.77
N ALA A 152 -9.93 -9.39 -7.58
CA ALA A 152 -10.62 -8.16 -7.20
C ALA A 152 -9.75 -6.90 -7.39
N THR A 153 -8.42 -7.02 -7.25
CA THR A 153 -7.46 -5.94 -7.54
C THR A 153 -7.58 -5.38 -8.96
N GLY A 154 -7.91 -6.24 -9.93
CA GLY A 154 -8.08 -5.85 -11.34
C GLY A 154 -9.52 -5.85 -11.82
N SER A 155 -10.51 -5.93 -10.92
CA SER A 155 -11.93 -6.01 -11.26
C SER A 155 -12.70 -4.85 -10.66
N ASN A 156 -13.25 -3.99 -11.53
CA ASN A 156 -14.10 -2.85 -11.14
C ASN A 156 -13.51 -1.87 -10.11
N THR A 157 -12.20 -1.86 -9.87
CA THR A 157 -11.59 -0.97 -8.88
C THR A 157 -10.22 -0.47 -9.31
N TYR A 158 -9.95 0.80 -9.04
CA TYR A 158 -8.64 1.40 -9.26
C TYR A 158 -7.66 0.97 -8.18
N ASN A 159 -6.44 0.62 -8.58
CA ASN A 159 -5.31 0.28 -7.73
C ASN A 159 -4.02 0.83 -8.30
N ASN A 160 -3.00 0.98 -7.45
CA ASN A 160 -1.64 1.33 -7.87
C ASN A 160 -0.59 0.45 -7.23
N THR A 161 0.54 0.33 -7.92
CA THR A 161 1.77 -0.25 -7.38
C THR A 161 3.00 0.46 -7.89
N VAL A 162 4.03 0.49 -7.07
CA VAL A 162 5.35 1.02 -7.40
C VAL A 162 6.35 -0.14 -7.34
N THR A 163 7.22 -0.21 -8.36
CA THR A 163 8.36 -1.14 -8.38
C THR A 163 9.66 -0.36 -8.45
N VAL A 164 10.51 -0.53 -7.46
CA VAL A 164 11.84 0.07 -7.40
C VAL A 164 12.88 -1.00 -7.71
N TYR A 165 13.75 -0.73 -8.66
CA TYR A 165 14.82 -1.63 -9.08
C TYR A 165 16.19 -1.07 -8.69
N GLY A 166 17.08 -1.95 -8.20
CA GLY A 166 18.49 -1.62 -7.98
C GLY A 166 18.77 -0.78 -6.73
N ASP A 167 17.79 -0.47 -5.91
CA ASP A 167 18.01 0.24 -4.64
C ASP A 167 18.29 -0.75 -3.50
N ARG A 168 19.58 -1.07 -3.33
CA ARG A 168 20.04 -2.01 -2.30
C ARG A 168 19.69 -1.51 -0.90
N ALA A 169 19.88 -0.23 -0.62
CA ALA A 169 19.63 0.32 0.71
C ALA A 169 18.14 0.18 1.08
N LEU A 170 17.23 0.53 0.16
CA LEU A 170 15.80 0.35 0.35
C LEU A 170 15.43 -1.12 0.59
N TYR A 171 15.96 -2.01 -0.26
CA TYR A 171 15.69 -3.45 -0.16
C TYR A 171 16.17 -4.01 1.19
N ASP A 172 17.42 -3.73 1.59
CA ASP A 172 18.01 -4.22 2.83
C ASP A 172 17.24 -3.65 4.06
N ASN A 173 16.83 -2.38 4.01
CA ASN A 173 16.00 -1.76 5.04
C ASN A 173 14.61 -2.40 5.14
N PHE A 174 13.93 -2.66 4.03
CA PHE A 174 12.67 -3.40 4.05
C PHE A 174 12.83 -4.81 4.62
N VAL A 175 13.90 -5.52 4.26
CA VAL A 175 14.18 -6.86 4.80
C VAL A 175 14.42 -6.80 6.30
N GLY A 176 15.28 -5.90 6.78
CA GLY A 176 15.69 -5.84 8.19
C GLY A 176 14.65 -5.20 9.10
N GLU A 177 14.19 -4.00 8.70
CA GLU A 177 13.36 -3.15 9.55
C GLU A 177 11.87 -3.44 9.45
N TYR A 178 11.40 -4.13 8.42
CA TYR A 178 9.98 -4.41 8.28
C TYR A 178 9.68 -5.90 8.08
N TRP A 179 10.10 -6.51 6.98
CA TRP A 179 9.73 -7.88 6.66
C TRP A 179 10.18 -8.90 7.72
N THR A 180 11.40 -8.79 8.23
CA THR A 180 11.89 -9.67 9.30
C THR A 180 11.10 -9.50 10.61
N LYS A 181 10.63 -8.29 10.91
CA LYS A 181 9.77 -8.04 12.08
C LYS A 181 8.40 -8.71 11.92
N LEU A 182 7.81 -8.60 10.73
CA LEU A 182 6.57 -9.33 10.39
C LEU A 182 6.79 -10.84 10.47
N TRP A 183 7.85 -11.36 9.85
CA TRP A 183 8.18 -12.79 9.86
C TRP A 183 8.34 -13.35 11.27
N ASN A 184 9.06 -12.65 12.12
CA ASN A 184 9.28 -13.04 13.52
C ASN A 184 8.10 -12.70 14.42
N ARG A 185 7.09 -12.00 13.89
CA ARG A 185 5.96 -11.50 14.67
C ARG A 185 6.43 -10.71 15.90
N THR A 186 7.37 -9.80 15.68
CA THR A 186 7.97 -8.99 16.74
C THR A 186 6.99 -7.93 17.19
N SER A 187 6.56 -7.96 18.44
CA SER A 187 5.65 -6.97 19.01
C SER A 187 6.40 -5.88 19.77
N TYR A 188 5.74 -4.74 19.90
CA TYR A 188 6.25 -3.57 20.61
C TYR A 188 5.27 -3.13 21.68
N ALA A 189 5.81 -2.61 22.79
CA ALA A 189 5.00 -2.12 23.90
C ALA A 189 4.02 -1.05 23.45
N GLY A 190 2.78 -1.11 23.95
CA GLY A 190 1.73 -0.15 23.57
C GLY A 190 1.26 -0.23 22.12
N ASN A 191 1.62 -1.30 21.39
CA ASN A 191 1.36 -1.40 19.93
C ASN A 191 1.99 -0.23 19.14
N ASP A 192 3.17 0.25 19.56
CA ASP A 192 3.85 1.43 19.04
C ASP A 192 5.13 1.02 18.31
N TYR A 193 4.99 0.72 17.02
CA TYR A 193 6.10 0.23 16.21
C TYR A 193 6.93 1.37 15.62
N TYR A 194 6.27 2.40 15.08
CA TYR A 194 6.97 3.50 14.44
C TYR A 194 7.77 4.33 15.45
N ASP A 195 9.03 4.59 15.13
CA ASP A 195 9.90 5.46 15.93
C ASP A 195 10.99 6.06 15.03
N SER A 196 10.79 7.29 14.61
CA SER A 196 11.72 8.00 13.72
C SER A 196 13.07 8.31 14.36
N ALA A 197 13.14 8.38 15.69
CA ALA A 197 14.38 8.69 16.40
C ALA A 197 15.37 7.52 16.35
N THR A 198 14.86 6.29 16.34
CA THR A 198 15.66 5.07 16.25
C THR A 198 15.73 4.48 14.84
N GLY A 199 14.95 5.01 13.89
CA GLY A 199 14.81 4.46 12.54
C GLY A 199 13.87 3.26 12.44
N ARG A 200 13.23 2.86 13.54
CA ARG A 200 12.29 1.75 13.57
C ARG A 200 11.00 2.14 12.85
N GLY A 201 10.62 1.38 11.80
CA GLY A 201 9.47 1.72 10.97
C GLY A 201 9.64 3.01 10.16
N TYR A 202 10.82 3.62 10.20
CA TYR A 202 11.18 4.81 9.44
C TYR A 202 12.52 4.60 8.75
N PHE A 203 12.51 4.49 7.44
CA PHE A 203 13.69 4.27 6.64
C PHE A 203 13.47 4.75 5.20
N GLY A 204 14.51 4.76 4.39
CA GLY A 204 14.41 5.22 3.02
C GLY A 204 15.32 4.49 2.06
N GLY A 205 15.27 4.94 0.82
CA GLY A 205 16.13 4.52 -0.28
C GLY A 205 16.73 5.70 -1.02
N SER A 206 17.59 5.40 -1.99
CA SER A 206 18.26 6.40 -2.81
C SER A 206 17.44 6.81 -4.04
N VAL A 207 16.55 5.94 -4.51
CA VAL A 207 15.71 6.21 -5.68
C VAL A 207 14.50 7.07 -5.28
N ALA A 208 14.22 8.11 -6.06
CA ALA A 208 13.05 8.98 -5.91
C ALA A 208 12.93 9.63 -4.51
N ASN A 209 14.04 9.84 -3.79
CA ASN A 209 14.03 10.32 -2.41
C ASN A 209 12.98 9.61 -1.53
N LEU A 210 12.89 8.29 -1.69
CA LEU A 210 11.87 7.45 -1.10
C LEU A 210 12.04 7.36 0.42
N GLN A 211 10.93 7.55 1.14
CA GLN A 211 10.86 7.38 2.60
C GLN A 211 9.64 6.54 2.96
N VAL A 212 9.84 5.58 3.85
CA VAL A 212 8.82 4.66 4.37
C VAL A 212 8.46 5.04 5.80
N TYR A 213 7.18 5.05 6.09
CA TYR A 213 6.59 5.22 7.40
C TYR A 213 5.68 4.02 7.64
N ALA A 214 6.07 3.12 8.53
CA ALA A 214 5.32 1.89 8.79
C ALA A 214 4.59 1.98 10.13
N SER A 215 3.28 1.79 10.12
CA SER A 215 2.45 1.71 11.33
C SER A 215 2.50 0.31 11.96
N PRO A 216 2.01 0.11 13.20
CA PRO A 216 1.25 1.07 14.01
C PRO A 216 2.11 2.18 14.65
N GLU A 217 1.52 3.37 14.77
CA GLU A 217 2.09 4.56 15.40
C GLU A 217 1.09 5.15 16.40
N GLN A 218 1.46 5.25 17.68
CA GLN A 218 0.55 5.68 18.75
C GLN A 218 0.71 7.15 19.15
N GLN A 219 1.86 7.75 18.84
CA GLN A 219 2.19 9.10 19.32
C GLN A 219 1.73 10.19 18.37
N SER A 220 1.51 9.83 17.11
CA SER A 220 1.20 10.80 16.06
C SER A 220 0.40 10.21 14.90
N ASP A 221 -0.14 11.09 14.07
CA ASP A 221 -0.78 10.73 12.81
C ASP A 221 0.24 10.88 11.68
N LEU A 222 0.65 9.76 11.08
CA LEU A 222 1.69 9.72 10.03
C LEU A 222 1.31 10.58 8.81
N VAL A 223 0.05 10.49 8.36
CA VAL A 223 -0.43 11.23 7.19
C VAL A 223 -0.56 12.72 7.52
N TYR A 224 -1.25 13.04 8.60
CA TYR A 224 -1.42 14.42 9.06
C TYR A 224 -0.06 15.13 9.16
N ASN A 225 0.90 14.52 9.86
CA ASN A 225 2.22 15.09 10.05
C ASN A 225 2.95 15.34 8.72
N ARG A 226 2.82 14.45 7.73
CA ARG A 226 3.46 14.67 6.41
C ARG A 226 2.80 15.80 5.65
N LEU A 227 1.49 15.96 5.76
CA LEU A 227 0.75 17.04 5.10
C LEU A 227 0.97 18.41 5.76
N THR A 228 1.33 18.47 7.05
CA THR A 228 1.69 19.75 7.70
C THR A 228 2.89 20.43 7.04
N TYR A 229 3.84 19.65 6.48
CA TYR A 229 5.03 20.19 5.81
C TYR A 229 4.75 20.84 4.44
N ILE A 230 3.52 20.81 3.94
CA ILE A 230 3.16 21.55 2.72
C ILE A 230 3.17 23.05 3.07
N ASP A 231 3.98 23.82 2.33
CA ASP A 231 4.05 25.27 2.44
C ASP A 231 3.13 25.87 1.35
N PRO A 232 1.91 26.31 1.68
CA PRO A 232 0.91 26.69 0.70
C PRO A 232 1.27 27.97 -0.06
N ASP A 233 1.03 27.95 -1.36
CA ASP A 233 0.99 29.13 -2.23
C ASP A 233 0.02 28.90 -3.39
N THR A 234 -0.13 29.86 -4.29
CA THR A 234 -1.06 29.76 -5.44
C THR A 234 -0.68 28.71 -6.48
N SER A 235 0.52 28.14 -6.42
CA SER A 235 0.96 27.03 -7.28
C SER A 235 0.72 25.65 -6.66
N CYS A 236 0.31 25.61 -5.38
CA CYS A 236 0.08 24.40 -4.62
C CYS A 236 -1.17 23.65 -5.13
N ALA A 237 -1.02 22.34 -5.30
CA ALA A 237 -2.14 21.45 -5.61
C ALA A 237 -2.02 20.15 -4.82
N ILE A 238 -3.12 19.75 -4.18
CA ILE A 238 -3.25 18.51 -3.40
C ILE A 238 -4.38 17.67 -3.99
N ARG A 239 -4.09 16.41 -4.33
CA ARG A 239 -5.09 15.42 -4.80
C ARG A 239 -5.05 14.23 -3.86
N VAL A 240 -6.21 13.79 -3.39
CA VAL A 240 -6.36 12.68 -2.46
C VAL A 240 -7.22 11.60 -3.12
N ALA A 241 -6.67 10.43 -3.37
CA ALA A 241 -7.40 9.24 -3.79
C ALA A 241 -7.31 8.19 -2.67
N GLU A 242 -8.46 7.85 -2.07
CA GLU A 242 -8.51 6.94 -0.93
C GLU A 242 -9.69 5.99 -1.03
N ASN A 243 -9.46 4.71 -0.72
CA ASN A 243 -10.55 3.76 -0.59
C ASN A 243 -11.48 4.16 0.57
N MET A 244 -10.89 4.50 1.73
CA MET A 244 -11.64 4.86 2.93
C MET A 244 -11.08 6.15 3.55
N PHE A 245 -11.98 7.11 3.83
CA PHE A 245 -11.68 8.32 4.58
C PHE A 245 -12.68 8.44 5.73
N ASN A 246 -12.33 7.91 6.89
CA ASN A 246 -13.22 7.83 8.05
C ASN A 246 -13.26 9.13 8.87
N ASP A 247 -14.32 9.33 9.63
CA ASP A 247 -14.50 10.50 10.53
C ASP A 247 -13.47 10.53 11.66
N THR A 248 -12.89 9.38 12.03
CA THR A 248 -11.76 9.32 12.98
C THR A 248 -10.50 10.03 12.45
N ARG A 249 -10.49 10.41 11.18
CA ARG A 249 -9.41 11.17 10.52
C ARG A 249 -9.91 12.55 10.04
N SER A 250 -10.95 13.10 10.67
CA SER A 250 -11.46 14.45 10.36
C SER A 250 -10.40 15.55 10.51
N ASN A 251 -9.38 15.35 11.36
CA ASN A 251 -8.20 16.21 11.45
C ASN A 251 -7.48 16.39 10.11
N VAL A 252 -7.43 15.35 9.28
CA VAL A 252 -6.85 15.43 7.91
C VAL A 252 -7.76 16.27 7.01
N ALA A 253 -9.09 16.11 7.11
CA ALA A 253 -10.03 16.94 6.37
C ALA A 253 -9.89 18.42 6.74
N GLU A 254 -9.80 18.74 8.04
CA GLU A 254 -9.57 20.10 8.53
C GLU A 254 -8.23 20.68 8.03
N LEU A 255 -7.18 19.87 8.01
CA LEU A 255 -5.88 20.29 7.48
C LEU A 255 -5.95 20.60 5.98
N LEU A 256 -6.64 19.78 5.18
CA LEU A 256 -6.86 20.03 3.75
C LEU A 256 -7.62 21.34 3.53
N VAL A 257 -8.64 21.65 4.36
CA VAL A 257 -9.35 22.92 4.35
C VAL A 257 -8.42 24.08 4.69
N ALA A 258 -7.56 23.94 5.70
CA ALA A 258 -6.58 24.96 6.06
C ALA A 258 -5.61 25.23 4.90
N LYS A 259 -5.09 24.19 4.23
CA LYS A 259 -4.21 24.32 3.06
C LYS A 259 -4.93 25.01 1.89
N LYS A 260 -6.21 24.68 1.65
CA LYS A 260 -7.01 25.37 0.64
C LYS A 260 -7.17 26.88 0.94
N ARG A 261 -7.52 27.22 2.19
CA ARG A 261 -7.66 28.63 2.61
C ARG A 261 -6.35 29.41 2.47
N GLN A 262 -5.22 28.74 2.52
CA GLN A 262 -3.88 29.31 2.35
C GLN A 262 -3.40 29.34 0.89
N GLY A 263 -4.21 28.92 -0.07
CA GLY A 263 -3.96 29.06 -1.51
C GLY A 263 -3.79 27.77 -2.30
N CYS A 264 -3.74 26.57 -1.66
CA CYS A 264 -3.68 25.33 -2.39
C CYS A 264 -4.99 25.00 -3.13
N TRP A 265 -4.90 24.50 -4.34
CA TRP A 265 -6.01 23.78 -4.95
C TRP A 265 -6.10 22.38 -4.33
N VAL A 266 -7.30 21.96 -3.91
CA VAL A 266 -7.52 20.67 -3.25
C VAL A 266 -8.70 19.96 -3.90
N SER A 267 -8.56 18.66 -4.18
CA SER A 267 -9.64 17.78 -4.64
C SER A 267 -9.48 16.38 -4.05
N VAL A 268 -10.60 15.72 -3.78
CA VAL A 268 -10.67 14.43 -3.08
C VAL A 268 -11.51 13.45 -3.90
N ALA A 269 -11.03 12.22 -4.07
CA ALA A 269 -11.75 11.10 -4.65
C ALA A 269 -11.69 9.92 -3.66
N VAL A 270 -12.84 9.31 -3.36
CA VAL A 270 -12.93 8.29 -2.31
C VAL A 270 -13.87 7.15 -2.69
N GLY A 271 -13.56 5.94 -2.24
CA GLY A 271 -14.49 4.82 -2.24
C GLY A 271 -15.59 5.03 -1.21
N SER A 272 -15.21 5.44 0.00
CA SER A 272 -16.12 5.80 1.09
C SER A 272 -15.55 6.95 1.93
N ILE A 273 -16.45 7.75 2.51
CA ILE A 273 -16.07 8.87 3.40
C ILE A 273 -17.09 9.01 4.53
N GLY A 274 -16.59 9.32 5.74
CA GLY A 274 -17.43 9.63 6.87
C GLY A 274 -18.20 10.95 6.69
N SER A 275 -19.37 11.04 7.27
CA SER A 275 -20.27 12.19 7.11
C SER A 275 -19.70 13.50 7.65
N GLN A 276 -18.94 13.46 8.75
CA GLN A 276 -18.28 14.63 9.33
C GLN A 276 -17.15 15.12 8.40
N SER A 277 -16.27 14.22 7.95
CA SER A 277 -15.17 14.55 7.05
C SER A 277 -15.69 15.11 5.72
N LEU A 278 -16.76 14.53 5.19
CA LEU A 278 -17.45 15.02 3.99
C LEU A 278 -17.98 16.44 4.19
N ALA A 279 -18.69 16.69 5.30
CA ALA A 279 -19.24 18.01 5.60
C ALA A 279 -18.13 19.07 5.73
N ILE A 280 -17.04 18.77 6.43
CA ILE A 280 -15.87 19.66 6.56
C ILE A 280 -15.33 20.07 5.18
N LEU A 281 -15.08 19.10 4.30
CA LEU A 281 -14.52 19.35 2.97
C LEU A 281 -15.49 20.16 2.09
N ARG A 282 -16.77 19.79 2.05
CA ARG A 282 -17.78 20.42 1.21
C ARG A 282 -18.09 21.86 1.64
N ASN A 283 -18.21 22.10 2.94
CA ASN A 283 -18.45 23.46 3.48
C ASN A 283 -17.32 24.43 3.12
N ALA A 284 -16.12 23.90 2.86
CA ALA A 284 -14.98 24.66 2.37
C ALA A 284 -14.91 24.75 0.83
N GLY A 285 -15.87 24.18 0.11
CA GLY A 285 -15.90 24.14 -1.36
C GLY A 285 -14.81 23.24 -1.95
N ILE A 286 -14.38 22.19 -1.25
CA ILE A 286 -13.51 21.14 -1.80
C ILE A 286 -14.38 20.13 -2.54
N ALA A 287 -14.05 19.86 -3.81
CA ALA A 287 -14.72 18.83 -4.59
C ALA A 287 -14.39 17.45 -4.03
N VAL A 288 -15.43 16.69 -3.67
CA VAL A 288 -15.33 15.30 -3.23
C VAL A 288 -16.10 14.43 -4.22
N ARG A 289 -15.40 13.45 -4.83
CA ARG A 289 -16.01 12.49 -5.76
C ARG A 289 -16.04 11.12 -5.15
N ARG A 290 -17.14 10.40 -5.33
CA ARG A 290 -17.23 8.98 -4.99
C ARG A 290 -16.83 8.17 -6.21
N ILE A 291 -15.84 7.30 -6.05
CA ILE A 291 -15.28 6.47 -7.12
C ILE A 291 -15.06 5.08 -6.55
N ASN A 292 -15.36 4.04 -7.31
CA ASN A 292 -14.99 2.69 -6.88
C ASN A 292 -13.47 2.52 -6.98
N THR A 293 -12.76 2.94 -5.95
CA THR A 293 -11.29 2.89 -5.87
C THR A 293 -10.82 2.15 -4.63
N HIS A 294 -9.80 1.34 -4.81
CA HIS A 294 -9.00 0.77 -3.73
C HIS A 294 -7.62 1.46 -3.63
N ASP A 295 -7.41 2.52 -4.41
CA ASP A 295 -6.21 3.36 -4.31
C ASP A 295 -6.05 4.00 -2.93
N LYS A 296 -4.82 4.24 -2.57
CA LYS A 296 -4.40 5.02 -1.41
C LYS A 296 -3.21 5.86 -1.81
N PHE A 297 -3.51 7.07 -2.31
CA PHE A 297 -2.43 8.01 -2.62
C PHE A 297 -2.82 9.47 -2.43
N ILE A 298 -1.82 10.26 -2.10
CA ILE A 298 -1.94 11.71 -2.02
C ILE A 298 -0.85 12.33 -2.90
N LEU A 299 -1.26 13.20 -3.84
CA LEU A 299 -0.33 13.94 -4.69
C LEU A 299 -0.20 15.36 -4.18
N VAL A 300 1.03 15.81 -4.01
CA VAL A 300 1.35 17.18 -3.64
C VAL A 300 2.26 17.79 -4.71
N LYS A 301 1.82 18.89 -5.31
CA LYS A 301 2.66 19.81 -6.07
C LYS A 301 2.72 21.13 -5.33
N GLY A 302 3.88 21.54 -4.89
CA GLY A 302 4.03 22.77 -4.11
C GLY A 302 5.36 22.84 -3.38
N LYS A 303 5.56 23.87 -2.60
CA LYS A 303 6.68 23.95 -1.67
C LYS A 303 6.44 22.99 -0.51
N TYR A 304 7.53 22.42 0.01
CA TYR A 304 7.43 21.38 1.03
C TYR A 304 8.66 21.41 1.97
N ALA A 305 8.40 21.31 3.27
CA ALA A 305 9.41 21.28 4.33
C ALA A 305 10.41 22.46 4.25
N GLY A 306 9.90 23.68 4.04
CA GLY A 306 10.69 24.90 3.96
C GLY A 306 11.50 25.07 2.68
N SER A 307 11.37 24.17 1.71
CA SER A 307 12.04 24.30 0.41
C SER A 307 11.42 25.44 -0.41
N ALA A 308 12.24 26.35 -0.95
CA ALA A 308 11.81 27.37 -1.88
C ALA A 308 11.38 26.81 -3.25
N MET A 309 11.79 25.58 -3.57
CA MET A 309 11.49 24.93 -4.86
C MET A 309 10.17 24.19 -4.79
N THR A 310 9.41 24.22 -5.89
CA THR A 310 8.24 23.37 -6.07
C THR A 310 8.66 21.90 -6.13
N ARG A 311 8.09 21.09 -5.25
CA ARG A 311 8.25 19.65 -5.21
C ARG A 311 7.06 18.96 -5.85
N ARG A 312 7.27 17.75 -6.36
CA ARG A 312 6.23 16.83 -6.82
C ARG A 312 6.36 15.56 -6.01
N ILE A 313 5.42 15.37 -5.09
CA ILE A 313 5.46 14.32 -4.08
C ILE A 313 4.27 13.40 -4.29
N VAL A 314 4.53 12.11 -4.24
CA VAL A 314 3.53 11.06 -4.17
C VAL A 314 3.64 10.41 -2.79
N PHE A 315 2.54 10.38 -2.06
CA PHE A 315 2.36 9.47 -0.94
C PHE A 315 1.51 8.31 -1.40
N THR A 316 1.92 7.08 -1.16
CA THR A 316 1.16 5.88 -1.51
C THR A 316 1.50 4.72 -0.59
N GLY A 317 0.87 3.56 -0.80
CA GLY A 317 1.07 2.35 0.00
C GLY A 317 -0.23 1.64 0.30
N SER A 318 -0.32 1.06 1.49
CA SER A 318 -1.50 0.31 1.94
C SER A 318 -2.43 1.10 2.86
N HIS A 319 -2.00 2.27 3.32
CA HIS A 319 -2.53 3.04 4.43
C HIS A 319 -3.80 3.82 4.03
N ASN A 320 -4.98 3.39 4.51
CA ASN A 320 -6.22 4.15 4.40
C ASN A 320 -6.24 5.39 5.32
N LEU A 321 -7.08 6.36 5.05
CA LEU A 321 -7.40 7.44 6.00
C LEU A 321 -8.41 6.92 7.04
N SER A 322 -7.97 5.97 7.87
CA SER A 322 -8.72 5.38 8.97
C SER A 322 -7.86 5.34 10.24
N GLU A 323 -8.51 5.28 11.39
CA GLU A 323 -7.84 5.13 12.69
C GLU A 323 -7.03 3.82 12.72
N SER A 324 -7.63 2.73 12.26
CA SER A 324 -6.97 1.42 12.25
C SER A 324 -5.67 1.42 11.44
N ALA A 325 -5.61 2.12 10.31
CA ALA A 325 -4.42 2.19 9.49
C ALA A 325 -3.23 2.85 10.23
N ASN A 326 -3.48 3.88 11.04
CA ASN A 326 -2.42 4.56 11.78
C ASN A 326 -2.05 3.83 13.09
N TYR A 327 -3.06 3.44 13.88
CA TYR A 327 -2.87 3.03 15.27
C TYR A 327 -2.93 1.52 15.51
N LEU A 328 -3.57 0.75 14.62
CA LEU A 328 -3.85 -0.66 14.88
C LEU A 328 -3.12 -1.61 13.96
N ASN A 329 -2.99 -1.31 12.67
CA ASN A 329 -2.57 -2.25 11.63
C ASN A 329 -1.08 -2.19 11.30
N ASP A 330 -0.56 -3.27 10.73
CA ASP A 330 0.72 -3.26 10.00
C ASP A 330 0.50 -2.67 8.61
N GLU A 331 0.87 -1.40 8.38
CA GLU A 331 0.68 -0.69 7.13
C GLU A 331 1.98 -0.08 6.62
N LEU A 332 1.97 0.27 5.34
CA LEU A 332 3.01 1.06 4.69
C LEU A 332 2.43 2.37 4.18
N PHE A 333 3.02 3.47 4.59
CA PHE A 333 2.83 4.80 4.03
C PHE A 333 4.16 5.26 3.46
N VAL A 334 4.24 5.49 2.16
CA VAL A 334 5.50 5.72 1.45
C VAL A 334 5.44 7.05 0.72
N LYS A 335 6.47 7.88 0.92
CA LYS A 335 6.68 9.14 0.22
C LYS A 335 7.72 8.95 -0.88
N LEU A 336 7.41 9.45 -2.10
CA LEU A 336 8.33 9.49 -3.25
C LEU A 336 8.37 10.91 -3.82
N GLU A 337 9.55 11.34 -4.22
CA GLU A 337 9.77 12.62 -4.91
C GLU A 337 10.43 12.36 -6.27
N ASP A 338 9.61 12.28 -7.32
CA ASP A 338 10.06 12.08 -8.70
C ASP A 338 9.00 12.61 -9.66
N ASP A 339 9.43 13.37 -10.66
CA ASP A 339 8.54 14.02 -11.62
C ASP A 339 7.79 13.02 -12.51
N THR A 340 8.44 11.92 -12.90
CA THR A 340 7.86 10.88 -13.76
C THR A 340 6.83 10.05 -13.01
N ILE A 341 7.16 9.65 -11.77
CA ILE A 341 6.24 8.94 -10.90
C ILE A 341 5.03 9.82 -10.60
N TYR A 342 5.25 11.08 -10.23
CA TYR A 342 4.16 12.03 -10.00
C TYR A 342 3.26 12.21 -11.23
N ALA A 343 3.85 12.34 -12.42
CA ALA A 343 3.09 12.47 -13.65
C ALA A 343 2.23 11.23 -13.93
N SER A 344 2.74 10.03 -13.67
CA SER A 344 2.00 8.77 -13.83
C SER A 344 0.81 8.68 -12.87
N PHE A 345 1.01 9.02 -11.60
CA PHE A 345 -0.08 9.07 -10.61
C PHE A 345 -1.11 10.16 -10.94
N ARG A 346 -0.64 11.33 -11.41
CA ARG A 346 -1.54 12.41 -11.85
C ARG A 346 -2.38 11.97 -13.04
N TYR A 347 -1.80 11.26 -14.00
CA TYR A 347 -2.53 10.72 -15.15
C TYR A 347 -3.61 9.73 -14.69
N SER A 348 -3.30 8.81 -13.77
CA SER A 348 -4.30 7.90 -13.19
C SER A 348 -5.42 8.67 -12.48
N TRP A 349 -5.08 9.70 -11.69
CA TRP A 349 -6.05 10.59 -11.08
C TRP A 349 -6.98 11.24 -12.10
N GLU A 350 -6.42 11.80 -13.18
CA GLU A 350 -7.19 12.50 -14.22
C GLU A 350 -8.15 11.54 -14.92
N ARG A 351 -7.73 10.32 -15.20
CA ARG A 351 -8.60 9.29 -15.79
C ARG A 351 -9.71 8.85 -14.83
N MET A 352 -9.36 8.51 -13.61
CA MET A 352 -10.28 8.12 -12.55
C MET A 352 -11.36 9.21 -12.29
N THR A 353 -10.99 10.49 -12.40
CA THR A 353 -11.90 11.61 -12.10
C THR A 353 -12.61 12.19 -13.34
N ALA A 354 -12.26 11.74 -14.53
CA ALA A 354 -12.92 12.11 -15.78
C ALA A 354 -14.04 11.14 -16.19
N ASP A 355 -14.17 9.99 -15.52
CA ASP A 355 -15.16 8.97 -15.81
C ASP A 355 -16.58 9.52 -15.58
N GLU A 356 -17.50 9.27 -16.50
CA GLU A 356 -18.89 9.71 -16.41
C GLU A 356 -19.65 9.03 -15.26
N ASP A 357 -19.16 7.87 -14.79
CA ASP A 357 -19.69 7.15 -13.63
C ASP A 357 -19.24 7.71 -12.27
N VAL A 358 -18.50 8.80 -12.26
CA VAL A 358 -18.06 9.48 -11.05
C VAL A 358 -19.21 10.28 -10.41
N TYR A 359 -19.69 9.79 -9.29
CA TYR A 359 -20.69 10.51 -8.49
C TYR A 359 -20.04 11.59 -7.66
N THR A 360 -20.41 12.86 -7.92
CA THR A 360 -20.23 13.92 -6.93
C THR A 360 -21.16 13.62 -5.74
N TYR A 361 -20.64 13.61 -4.54
CA TYR A 361 -21.52 13.55 -3.36
C TYR A 361 -22.45 14.75 -3.35
N PRO A 362 -23.79 14.55 -3.25
CA PRO A 362 -24.78 15.61 -3.29
C PRO A 362 -24.64 16.64 -2.19
#